data_a416b21d88e097bc00165cd17e52d6dd
#
_entry.id   a416b21d88e097bc00165cd17e52d6dd
#
_cell.length_a   1.000
_cell.length_b   1.000
_cell.length_c   1.000
_cell.angle_alpha   90.00
_cell.angle_beta   90.00
_cell.angle_gamma   90.00
#
_symmetry.space_group_name_H-M   'P 1'
#
loop_
_entity.id
_entity.type
_entity.pdbx_description
1 polymer ?
#
loop_
_entity_poly.entity_id
_entity_poly.type
_entity_poly.pdbx_seq_one_letter_code
_entity_poly.pdbx_strand_id
1 'polypeptide(L)'
;HLAKICYEQAGITDPVEQLSLVELHDCFTITEIVLYEDLMLSKRGEGWKDALSGKFSKDGKLPVNIDGGLKAFGHPIGASGIRMIYESWLQFHGKAGERQLADPKLGLAHNLGGYPWENVSAVAIVGKELG
;
A
#
# COMPACT_ATOMS: atom_id res chain seq x y z
N HIS A 1 1.81 14.78 -2.83
CA HIS A 1 1.18 15.33 -4.03
C HIS A 1 0.64 14.23 -4.96
N LEU A 2 1.44 13.23 -5.31
CA LEU A 2 1.05 12.14 -6.23
C LEU A 2 -0.16 11.35 -5.71
N ALA A 3 -0.15 10.94 -4.43
CA ALA A 3 -1.25 10.19 -3.84
C ALA A 3 -2.59 10.94 -3.97
N LYS A 4 -2.59 12.26 -3.73
CA LYS A 4 -3.80 13.09 -3.87
C LYS A 4 -4.36 13.05 -5.29
N ILE A 5 -3.51 13.17 -6.30
CA ILE A 5 -3.92 13.08 -7.71
C ILE A 5 -4.54 11.70 -8.01
N CYS A 6 -3.90 10.62 -7.55
CA CYS A 6 -4.41 9.27 -7.75
C CYS A 6 -5.76 9.06 -7.05
N TYR A 7 -5.93 9.56 -5.85
CA TYR A 7 -7.19 9.50 -5.13
C TYR A 7 -8.30 10.28 -5.82
N GLU A 8 -8.00 11.49 -6.29
CA GLU A 8 -8.97 12.29 -7.07
C GLU A 8 -9.41 11.57 -8.34
N GLN A 9 -8.47 10.94 -9.08
CA GLN A 9 -8.79 10.17 -10.28
C GLN A 9 -9.62 8.92 -9.99
N ALA A 10 -9.40 8.26 -8.84
CA ALA A 10 -10.12 7.08 -8.42
C ALA A 10 -11.40 7.37 -7.63
N GLY A 11 -11.75 8.65 -7.39
CA GLY A 11 -12.91 9.03 -6.59
C GLY A 11 -12.77 8.71 -5.10
N ILE A 12 -11.54 8.56 -4.59
CA ILE A 12 -11.26 8.26 -3.19
C ILE A 12 -11.16 9.58 -2.40
N THR A 13 -12.01 9.72 -1.40
CA THR A 13 -12.05 10.90 -0.51
C THR A 13 -11.51 10.60 0.88
N ASP A 14 -11.61 9.34 1.32
CA ASP A 14 -11.05 8.83 2.57
C ASP A 14 -10.32 7.51 2.30
N PRO A 15 -8.99 7.54 2.12
CA PRO A 15 -8.24 6.34 1.77
C PRO A 15 -8.26 5.27 2.86
N VAL A 16 -8.37 5.65 4.14
CA VAL A 16 -8.39 4.69 5.25
C VAL A 16 -9.70 3.92 5.32
N GLU A 17 -10.80 4.54 4.92
CA GLU A 17 -12.13 3.92 4.90
C GLU A 17 -12.41 3.17 3.59
N GLN A 18 -11.86 3.62 2.47
CA GLN A 18 -12.22 3.11 1.15
C GLN A 18 -11.26 2.07 0.59
N LEU A 19 -9.99 2.09 0.98
CA LEU A 19 -9.03 1.05 0.59
C LEU A 19 -9.20 -0.21 1.46
N SER A 20 -9.04 -1.35 0.85
CA SER A 20 -9.07 -2.66 1.52
C SER A 20 -7.67 -3.15 1.90
N LEU A 21 -6.66 -2.75 1.15
CA LEU A 21 -5.25 -3.07 1.40
C LEU A 21 -4.34 -2.06 0.73
N VAL A 22 -3.11 -1.99 1.23
CA VAL A 22 -2.03 -1.18 0.67
C VAL A 22 -0.75 -2.00 0.59
N GLU A 23 -0.12 -2.01 -0.55
CA GLU A 23 1.24 -2.48 -0.74
C GLU A 23 2.13 -1.28 -1.01
N LEU A 24 3.09 -1.01 -0.15
CA LEU A 24 3.96 0.15 -0.26
C LEU A 24 5.44 -0.21 -0.15
N HIS A 25 6.28 0.71 -0.60
CA HIS A 25 7.73 0.53 -0.66
C HIS A 25 8.38 0.64 0.72
N ASP A 26 8.57 -0.48 1.38
CA ASP A 26 9.12 -0.61 2.75
C ASP A 26 10.60 -1.01 2.76
N CYS A 27 11.41 -0.51 1.81
CA CYS A 27 12.84 -0.84 1.73
C CYS A 27 13.60 -0.56 3.04
N PHE A 28 13.15 0.44 3.80
CA PHE A 28 13.57 0.73 5.17
C PHE A 28 12.34 0.94 6.06
N THR A 29 12.44 0.59 7.34
CA THR A 29 11.33 0.80 8.30
C THR A 29 10.88 2.26 8.39
N ILE A 30 11.83 3.20 8.33
CA ILE A 30 11.49 4.63 8.35
C ILE A 30 10.75 5.05 7.07
N THR A 31 11.07 4.46 5.93
CA THR A 31 10.38 4.74 4.66
C THR A 31 8.91 4.37 4.77
N GLU A 32 8.61 3.23 5.34
CA GLU A 32 7.24 2.78 5.56
C GLU A 32 6.45 3.76 6.44
N ILE A 33 7.03 4.21 7.57
CA ILE A 33 6.40 5.18 8.47
C ILE A 33 6.14 6.52 7.77
N VAL A 34 7.10 7.02 6.99
CA VAL A 34 6.95 8.25 6.21
C VAL A 34 5.85 8.11 5.16
N LEU A 35 5.78 6.95 4.52
CA LEU A 35 4.76 6.69 3.49
C LEU A 35 3.34 6.59 4.06
N TYR A 36 3.15 6.14 5.29
CA TYR A 36 1.82 6.22 5.92
C TYR A 36 1.30 7.66 5.96
N GLU A 37 2.18 8.62 6.17
CA GLU A 37 1.83 10.04 6.20
C GLU A 37 1.72 10.65 4.80
N ASP A 38 2.65 10.33 3.90
CA ASP A 38 2.68 10.86 2.54
C ASP A 38 1.53 10.32 1.66
N LEU A 39 1.07 9.10 1.95
CA LEU A 39 -0.11 8.49 1.34
C LEU A 39 -1.41 8.85 2.07
N MET A 40 -1.36 9.77 3.05
CA MET A 40 -2.52 10.23 3.83
C MET A 40 -3.25 9.10 4.58
N LEU A 41 -2.56 8.02 4.93
CA LEU A 41 -3.08 6.93 5.76
C LEU A 41 -2.97 7.25 7.25
N SER A 42 -2.08 8.18 7.59
CA SER A 42 -1.86 8.74 8.93
C SER A 42 -1.74 10.25 8.86
N LYS A 43 -2.03 10.90 9.98
CA LYS A 43 -1.74 12.33 10.12
C LYS A 43 -0.24 12.58 10.19
N ARG A 44 0.21 13.74 9.73
CA ARG A 44 1.62 14.16 9.83
C ARG A 44 2.14 14.06 11.27
N GLY A 45 3.27 13.37 11.44
CA GLY A 45 3.92 13.13 12.73
C GLY A 45 3.29 12.03 13.56
N GLU A 46 2.30 11.30 13.05
CA GLU A 46 1.59 10.25 13.78
C GLU A 46 1.72 8.85 13.16
N GLY A 47 2.41 8.71 12.02
CA GLY A 47 2.57 7.43 11.33
C GLY A 47 3.14 6.32 12.21
N TRP A 48 4.10 6.65 13.07
CA TRP A 48 4.68 5.71 14.03
C TRP A 48 3.69 5.26 15.13
N LYS A 49 2.77 6.15 15.56
CA LYS A 49 1.73 5.80 16.54
C LYS A 49 0.73 4.83 15.93
N ASP A 50 0.27 5.11 14.71
CA ASP A 50 -0.64 4.25 13.98
C ASP A 50 -0.01 2.87 13.71
N ALA A 51 1.29 2.81 13.39
CA ALA A 51 2.03 1.56 13.25
C ALA A 51 2.03 0.75 14.56
N LEU A 52 2.37 1.39 15.68
CA LEU A 52 2.40 0.73 17.00
C LEU A 52 1.01 0.31 17.49
N SER A 53 -0.04 0.99 17.08
CA SER A 53 -1.42 0.64 17.46
C SER A 53 -1.94 -0.64 16.77
N GLY A 54 -1.21 -1.14 15.77
CA GLY A 54 -1.65 -2.25 14.93
C GLY A 54 -2.66 -1.86 13.84
N LYS A 55 -2.87 -0.56 13.60
CA LYS A 55 -3.80 -0.06 12.56
C LYS A 55 -3.54 -0.67 11.20
N PHE A 56 -2.25 -0.90 10.87
CA PHE A 56 -1.79 -1.39 9.58
C PHE A 56 -1.45 -2.89 9.55
N SER A 57 -1.70 -3.62 10.66
CA SER A 57 -1.56 -5.07 10.67
C SER A 57 -2.64 -5.74 9.82
N LYS A 58 -2.46 -7.04 9.51
CA LYS A 58 -3.43 -7.83 8.72
C LYS A 58 -4.87 -7.71 9.25
N ASP A 59 -5.01 -7.73 10.57
CA ASP A 59 -6.31 -7.66 11.26
C ASP A 59 -6.65 -6.23 11.73
N GLY A 60 -5.86 -5.26 11.30
CA GLY A 60 -6.04 -3.85 11.62
C GLY A 60 -7.08 -3.16 10.73
N LYS A 61 -7.20 -1.85 10.93
CA LYS A 61 -8.18 -1.02 10.19
C LYS A 61 -7.90 -0.99 8.68
N LEU A 62 -6.63 -0.90 8.29
CA LEU A 62 -6.18 -0.89 6.90
C LEU A 62 -4.91 -1.74 6.77
N PRO A 63 -5.01 -2.99 6.31
CA PRO A 63 -3.85 -3.87 6.12
C PRO A 63 -2.81 -3.30 5.15
N VAL A 64 -1.55 -3.28 5.57
CA VAL A 64 -0.42 -2.80 4.76
C VAL A 64 0.65 -3.89 4.68
N ASN A 65 1.18 -4.11 3.47
CA ASN A 65 2.26 -5.06 3.19
C ASN A 65 2.01 -6.46 3.78
N ILE A 66 0.80 -6.97 3.59
CA ILE A 66 0.37 -8.24 4.20
C ILE A 66 1.07 -9.46 3.64
N ASP A 67 1.72 -9.33 2.49
CA ASP A 67 2.58 -10.37 1.91
C ASP A 67 3.99 -10.42 2.54
N GLY A 68 4.30 -9.49 3.45
CA GLY A 68 5.57 -9.32 4.13
C GLY A 68 6.43 -8.17 3.59
N GLY A 69 5.96 -7.47 2.54
CA GLY A 69 6.65 -6.34 1.95
C GLY A 69 8.00 -6.68 1.33
N LEU A 70 8.78 -5.66 1.00
CA LEU A 70 10.11 -5.82 0.40
C LEU A 70 11.10 -6.52 1.34
N LYS A 71 10.92 -6.37 2.65
CA LYS A 71 11.85 -6.92 3.65
C LYS A 71 11.71 -8.43 3.83
N ALA A 72 10.51 -8.96 3.81
CA ALA A 72 10.26 -10.38 4.05
C ALA A 72 10.05 -11.15 2.75
N PHE A 73 9.35 -10.58 1.79
CA PHE A 73 9.12 -11.19 0.48
C PHE A 73 10.36 -11.13 -0.43
N GLY A 74 11.13 -10.03 -0.35
CA GLY A 74 12.28 -9.73 -1.19
C GLY A 74 12.06 -8.52 -2.10
N HIS A 75 13.15 -7.96 -2.61
CA HIS A 75 13.14 -6.74 -3.41
C HIS A 75 13.86 -6.89 -4.75
N PRO A 76 13.32 -7.63 -5.71
CA PRO A 76 13.80 -7.62 -7.09
C PRO A 76 13.36 -6.30 -7.74
N ILE A 77 14.27 -5.36 -7.90
CA ILE A 77 14.02 -3.95 -8.22
C ILE A 77 13.04 -3.77 -9.39
N GLY A 78 13.22 -4.53 -10.47
CA GLY A 78 12.36 -4.44 -11.66
C GLY A 78 10.98 -5.13 -11.51
N ALA A 79 10.75 -5.89 -10.44
CA ALA A 79 9.54 -6.70 -10.26
C ALA A 79 8.70 -6.29 -9.04
N SER A 80 9.26 -5.54 -8.09
CA SER A 80 8.58 -5.22 -6.83
C SER A 80 7.23 -4.51 -7.04
N GLY A 81 7.16 -3.53 -7.93
CA GLY A 81 5.89 -2.85 -8.22
C GLY A 81 4.83 -3.77 -8.82
N ILE A 82 5.25 -4.72 -9.69
CA ILE A 82 4.34 -5.73 -10.26
C ILE A 82 3.85 -6.69 -9.16
N ARG A 83 4.74 -7.11 -8.25
CA ARG A 83 4.40 -7.96 -7.11
C ARG A 83 3.31 -7.32 -6.23
N MET A 84 3.42 -6.04 -5.94
CA MET A 84 2.43 -5.30 -5.15
C MET A 84 1.03 -5.34 -5.79
N ILE A 85 0.97 -5.14 -7.10
CA ILE A 85 -0.28 -5.28 -7.87
C ILE A 85 -0.77 -6.73 -7.88
N TYR A 86 0.16 -7.69 -7.97
CA TYR A 86 -0.17 -9.12 -7.96
C TYR A 86 -0.76 -9.57 -6.62
N GLU A 87 -0.28 -9.05 -5.48
CA GLU A 87 -0.92 -9.33 -4.18
C GLU A 87 -2.36 -8.82 -4.16
N SER A 88 -2.62 -7.61 -4.65
CA SER A 88 -3.99 -7.10 -4.79
C SER A 88 -4.86 -8.03 -5.66
N TRP A 89 -4.31 -8.52 -6.77
CA TRP A 89 -5.00 -9.48 -7.64
C TRP A 89 -5.32 -10.80 -6.91
N LEU A 90 -4.37 -11.35 -6.14
CA LEU A 90 -4.59 -12.55 -5.34
C LEU A 90 -5.73 -12.34 -4.33
N GLN A 91 -5.73 -11.20 -3.66
CA GLN A 91 -6.75 -10.82 -2.69
C GLN A 91 -8.14 -10.73 -3.33
N PHE A 92 -8.28 -10.07 -4.47
CA PHE A 92 -9.56 -9.91 -5.17
C PHE A 92 -10.13 -11.23 -5.70
N HIS A 93 -9.28 -12.21 -5.97
CA HIS A 93 -9.69 -13.51 -6.51
C HIS A 93 -9.77 -14.63 -5.45
N GLY A 94 -9.61 -14.31 -4.16
CA GLY A 94 -9.66 -15.31 -3.10
C GLY A 94 -8.49 -16.29 -3.12
N LYS A 95 -7.34 -15.87 -3.64
CA LYS A 95 -6.16 -16.72 -3.87
C LYS A 95 -4.97 -16.40 -2.96
N ALA A 96 -5.15 -15.52 -1.98
CA ALA A 96 -4.07 -15.10 -1.09
C ALA A 96 -3.77 -16.09 0.06
N GLY A 97 -4.47 -17.24 0.13
CA GLY A 97 -4.24 -18.26 1.14
C GLY A 97 -4.47 -17.74 2.56
N GLU A 98 -3.51 -17.95 3.46
CA GLU A 98 -3.62 -17.50 4.86
C GLU A 98 -3.63 -15.98 5.02
N ARG A 99 -3.21 -15.24 3.99
CA ARG A 99 -3.24 -13.77 3.97
C ARG A 99 -4.56 -13.19 3.50
N GLN A 100 -5.50 -14.05 3.07
CA GLN A 100 -6.75 -13.60 2.48
C GLN A 100 -7.53 -12.67 3.40
N LEU A 101 -7.90 -11.50 2.88
CA LEU A 101 -8.79 -10.54 3.51
C LEU A 101 -10.26 -10.83 3.18
N ALA A 102 -11.16 -10.41 4.07
CA ALA A 102 -12.60 -10.53 3.83
C ALA A 102 -13.06 -9.50 2.79
N ASP A 103 -13.51 -9.97 1.63
CA ASP A 103 -14.13 -9.20 0.54
C ASP A 103 -13.42 -7.88 0.15
N PRO A 104 -12.11 -7.91 -0.18
CA PRO A 104 -11.38 -6.71 -0.56
C PRO A 104 -11.89 -6.16 -1.90
N LYS A 105 -12.00 -4.82 -2.00
CA LYS A 105 -12.56 -4.12 -3.17
C LYS A 105 -11.54 -3.26 -3.89
N LEU A 106 -10.75 -2.48 -3.15
CA LEU A 106 -9.76 -1.56 -3.67
C LEU A 106 -8.41 -1.79 -3.01
N GLY A 107 -7.35 -1.82 -3.81
CA GLY A 107 -5.98 -1.88 -3.35
C GLY A 107 -5.18 -0.68 -3.84
N LEU A 108 -4.19 -0.25 -3.06
CA LEU A 108 -3.19 0.71 -3.46
C LEU A 108 -1.83 0.03 -3.54
N ALA A 109 -1.12 0.25 -4.63
CA ALA A 109 0.28 -0.11 -4.78
C ALA A 109 1.13 1.15 -4.92
N HIS A 110 2.14 1.31 -4.06
CA HIS A 110 3.11 2.40 -4.12
C HIS A 110 4.52 1.85 -4.27
N ASN A 111 5.24 2.28 -5.29
CA ASN A 111 6.64 1.93 -5.46
C ASN A 111 7.51 3.18 -5.60
N LEU A 112 8.70 3.13 -5.03
CA LEU A 112 9.70 4.18 -5.06
C LEU A 112 10.99 3.64 -5.68
N GLY A 113 11.62 4.42 -6.54
CA GLY A 113 12.89 4.07 -7.14
C GLY A 113 13.64 5.29 -7.67
N GLY A 114 14.81 5.07 -8.25
CA GLY A 114 15.62 6.13 -8.81
C GLY A 114 16.93 6.35 -8.05
N TYR A 115 17.62 7.43 -8.39
CA TYR A 115 18.86 7.85 -7.77
C TYR A 115 18.62 8.92 -6.69
N PRO A 116 19.54 9.13 -5.75
CA PRO A 116 19.49 10.29 -4.88
C PRO A 116 19.25 11.57 -5.71
N TRP A 117 18.28 12.38 -5.31
CA TRP A 117 17.84 13.62 -5.97
C TRP A 117 17.00 13.45 -7.24
N GLU A 118 16.88 12.22 -7.78
CA GLU A 118 16.07 11.89 -8.96
C GLU A 118 15.15 10.70 -8.67
N ASN A 119 14.45 10.74 -7.54
CA ASN A 119 13.52 9.68 -7.15
C ASN A 119 12.26 9.73 -8.01
N VAL A 120 11.82 8.56 -8.44
CA VAL A 120 10.53 8.35 -9.09
C VAL A 120 9.60 7.61 -8.13
N SER A 121 8.43 8.16 -7.92
CA SER A 121 7.36 7.53 -7.15
C SER A 121 6.20 7.18 -8.07
N ALA A 122 5.70 5.96 -7.96
CA ALA A 122 4.54 5.47 -8.69
C ALA A 122 3.46 5.02 -7.71
N VAL A 123 2.22 5.45 -7.95
CA VAL A 123 1.03 5.02 -7.20
C VAL A 123 0.03 4.46 -8.20
N ALA A 124 -0.51 3.30 -7.91
CA ALA A 124 -1.61 2.69 -8.65
C ALA A 124 -2.75 2.33 -7.70
N ILE A 125 -3.97 2.67 -8.10
CA ILE A 125 -5.18 2.17 -7.46
C ILE A 125 -5.74 1.07 -8.35
N VAL A 126 -6.00 -0.09 -7.76
CA VAL A 126 -6.54 -1.26 -8.44
C VAL A 126 -7.86 -1.68 -7.79
N GLY A 127 -8.84 -2.01 -8.60
CA GLY A 127 -10.16 -2.43 -8.16
C GLY A 127 -10.47 -3.86 -8.60
N LYS A 128 -11.38 -4.50 -7.88
CA LYS A 128 -11.91 -5.82 -8.23
C LYS A 128 -12.77 -5.76 -9.49
N GLU A 129 -13.45 -4.65 -9.72
CA GLU A 129 -14.33 -4.42 -10.85
C GLU A 129 -13.84 -3.18 -11.61
N LEU A 130 -14.01 -3.21 -12.94
CA LEU A 130 -13.85 -2.02 -13.76
C LEU A 130 -15.05 -1.11 -13.49
N GLY A 131 -14.77 0.12 -13.07
CA GLY A 131 -15.78 1.14 -12.81
C GLY A 131 -16.47 1.62 -14.09
#